data_9f33e415def6521ce68a6b352802da67
#
_entry.id   9f33e415def6521ce68a6b352802da67
#
_cell.length_a   1.000
_cell.length_b   1.000
_cell.length_c   1.000
_cell.angle_alpha   90.00
_cell.angle_beta   90.00
_cell.angle_gamma   90.00
#
_symmetry.space_group_name_H-M   'P 1'
#
loop_
_entity.id
_entity.type
_entity.pdbx_description
1 polymer ?
#
loop_
_entity_poly.entity_id
_entity_poly.type
_entity_poly.pdbx_seq_one_letter_code
_entity_poly.pdbx_strand_id
1 'polypeptide(L)'
;RKPKAMSGGQRQRVALGRAIVRSPQVFLLDEPLSNLDAKLRAQMRTEIAKLHQKLGTTFIYVTHDQTEAMTMGDRIVVMKDGIIQQVDTPQALYEHPCNKFVAGFLGSPQMNFIDAVLKKNGSKYVVEFGSSVKYTVEIPESKVAPQLDNYVGKEVTLGIRPESVHDEEMYLSNATTGVIDCDVDITEMMGAETYLYL
;
A
#
# COMPACT_ATOMS: atom_id res chain seq x y z
N ARG A 1 -12.57 35.54 14.29
CA ARG A 1 -12.79 34.66 15.47
C ARG A 1 -11.46 34.44 16.20
N LYS A 2 -11.49 34.28 17.53
CA LYS A 2 -10.29 33.92 18.31
C LYS A 2 -9.98 32.41 18.09
N PRO A 3 -8.70 31.97 18.15
CA PRO A 3 -8.34 30.56 17.92
C PRO A 3 -9.09 29.55 18.78
N LYS A 4 -9.41 29.92 20.03
CA LYS A 4 -10.20 29.09 20.96
C LYS A 4 -11.64 28.81 20.49
N ALA A 5 -12.21 29.69 19.63
CA ALA A 5 -13.57 29.58 19.09
C ALA A 5 -13.61 28.94 17.70
N MET A 6 -12.53 28.33 17.27
CA MET A 6 -12.40 27.68 15.97
C MET A 6 -12.39 26.15 16.14
N SER A 7 -13.00 25.43 15.18
CA SER A 7 -12.90 23.98 15.11
C SER A 7 -11.46 23.52 14.82
N GLY A 8 -11.14 22.26 15.06
CA GLY A 8 -9.83 21.68 14.74
C GLY A 8 -9.42 21.95 13.29
N GLY A 9 -10.30 21.62 12.34
CA GLY A 9 -10.05 21.86 10.92
C GLY A 9 -9.92 23.33 10.52
N GLN A 10 -10.65 24.24 11.20
CA GLN A 10 -10.45 25.67 10.97
C GLN A 10 -9.08 26.13 11.44
N ARG A 11 -8.60 25.66 12.60
CA ARG A 11 -7.25 25.96 13.09
C ARG A 11 -6.18 25.44 12.14
N GLN A 12 -6.32 24.21 11.62
CA GLN A 12 -5.36 23.63 10.66
C GLN A 12 -5.30 24.46 9.36
N ARG A 13 -6.45 24.85 8.78
CA ARG A 13 -6.47 25.72 7.59
C ARG A 13 -5.81 27.06 7.83
N VAL A 14 -6.01 27.65 8.99
CA VAL A 14 -5.33 28.91 9.35
C VAL A 14 -3.83 28.70 9.50
N ALA A 15 -3.40 27.58 10.09
CA ALA A 15 -1.97 27.25 10.22
C ALA A 15 -1.31 27.06 8.85
N LEU A 16 -1.97 26.34 7.93
CA LEU A 16 -1.51 26.18 6.55
C LEU A 16 -1.44 27.53 5.82
N GLY A 17 -2.49 28.33 5.90
CA GLY A 17 -2.49 29.67 5.30
C GLY A 17 -1.38 30.58 5.82
N ARG A 18 -1.06 30.51 7.13
CA ARG A 18 0.08 31.23 7.72
C ARG A 18 1.43 30.76 7.17
N ALA A 19 1.58 29.46 6.93
CA ALA A 19 2.80 28.91 6.34
C ALA A 19 2.98 29.42 4.90
N ILE A 20 1.90 29.42 4.11
CA ILE A 20 1.90 29.86 2.70
C ILE A 20 2.32 31.32 2.56
N VAL A 21 1.74 32.21 3.37
CA VAL A 21 2.01 33.66 3.30
C VAL A 21 3.48 33.99 3.58
N ARG A 22 4.21 33.11 4.26
CA ARG A 22 5.63 33.31 4.56
C ARG A 22 6.56 33.00 3.38
N SER A 23 6.04 32.41 2.31
CA SER A 23 6.82 32.00 1.12
C SER A 23 8.09 31.24 1.50
N PRO A 24 8.02 30.15 2.27
CA PRO A 24 9.19 29.43 2.74
C PRO A 24 9.86 28.66 1.60
N GLN A 25 11.14 28.33 1.75
CA GLN A 25 11.87 27.46 0.82
C GLN A 25 11.48 25.97 1.00
N VAL A 26 11.03 25.59 2.20
CA VAL A 26 10.58 24.23 2.54
C VAL A 26 9.35 24.32 3.44
N PHE A 27 8.33 23.54 3.12
CA PHE A 27 7.17 23.32 4.00
C PHE A 27 7.37 22.06 4.83
N LEU A 28 7.18 22.18 6.15
CA LEU A 28 7.18 21.04 7.08
C LEU A 28 5.75 20.87 7.58
N LEU A 29 5.09 19.79 7.17
CA LEU A 29 3.70 19.48 7.48
C LEU A 29 3.66 18.18 8.29
N ASP A 30 3.34 18.28 9.57
CA ASP A 30 3.23 17.16 10.48
C ASP A 30 1.75 16.85 10.70
N GLU A 31 1.29 15.74 10.15
CA GLU A 31 -0.09 15.25 10.16
C GLU A 31 -1.16 16.34 9.91
N PRO A 32 -1.04 17.13 8.84
CA PRO A 32 -1.84 18.36 8.69
C PRO A 32 -3.33 18.11 8.45
N LEU A 33 -3.73 16.87 8.16
CA LEU A 33 -5.13 16.51 7.86
C LEU A 33 -5.77 15.55 8.88
N SER A 34 -5.04 15.15 9.93
CA SER A 34 -5.48 14.14 10.91
C SER A 34 -6.79 14.48 11.64
N ASN A 35 -7.04 15.77 11.89
CA ASN A 35 -8.23 16.25 12.63
C ASN A 35 -9.40 16.68 11.73
N LEU A 36 -9.42 16.27 10.47
CA LEU A 36 -10.47 16.60 9.51
C LEU A 36 -11.40 15.40 9.28
N ASP A 37 -12.68 15.70 9.02
CA ASP A 37 -13.60 14.69 8.50
C ASP A 37 -13.20 14.24 7.09
N ALA A 38 -13.70 13.09 6.63
CA ALA A 38 -13.31 12.46 5.38
C ALA A 38 -13.51 13.37 4.15
N LYS A 39 -14.64 14.09 4.09
CA LYS A 39 -14.96 14.99 2.98
C LYS A 39 -13.98 16.17 2.92
N LEU A 40 -13.75 16.80 4.07
CA LEU A 40 -12.84 17.94 4.18
C LEU A 40 -11.39 17.50 3.95
N ARG A 41 -11.00 16.30 4.43
CA ARG A 41 -9.67 15.72 4.19
C ARG A 41 -9.42 15.54 2.69
N ALA A 42 -10.36 14.96 1.95
CA ALA A 42 -10.25 14.80 0.50
C ALA A 42 -10.09 16.14 -0.24
N GLN A 43 -10.85 17.16 0.15
CA GLN A 43 -10.72 18.50 -0.41
C GLN A 43 -9.34 19.11 -0.10
N MET A 44 -8.89 19.02 1.14
CA MET A 44 -7.60 19.61 1.56
C MET A 44 -6.41 18.91 0.92
N ARG A 45 -6.46 17.58 0.70
CA ARG A 45 -5.43 16.87 -0.09
C ARG A 45 -5.28 17.51 -1.47
N THR A 46 -6.39 17.69 -2.18
CA THR A 46 -6.38 18.31 -3.51
C THR A 46 -5.82 19.74 -3.47
N GLU A 47 -6.18 20.53 -2.46
CA GLU A 47 -5.69 21.89 -2.32
C GLU A 47 -4.18 21.94 -2.02
N ILE A 48 -3.67 21.06 -1.16
CA ILE A 48 -2.23 20.98 -0.85
C ILE A 48 -1.45 20.50 -2.08
N ALA A 49 -1.95 19.50 -2.82
CA ALA A 49 -1.32 19.04 -4.06
C ALA A 49 -1.23 20.16 -5.11
N LYS A 50 -2.32 20.89 -5.34
CA LYS A 50 -2.31 22.07 -6.23
C LYS A 50 -1.34 23.13 -5.77
N LEU A 51 -1.27 23.36 -4.46
CA LEU A 51 -0.36 24.33 -3.88
C LEU A 51 1.11 23.94 -4.12
N HIS A 52 1.44 22.67 -3.88
CA HIS A 52 2.76 22.11 -4.16
C HIS A 52 3.17 22.34 -5.62
N GLN A 53 2.30 21.95 -6.56
CA GLN A 53 2.54 22.17 -7.99
C GLN A 53 2.72 23.65 -8.34
N LYS A 54 1.91 24.53 -7.76
CA LYS A 54 1.96 25.96 -8.03
C LYS A 54 3.21 26.64 -7.49
N LEU A 55 3.68 26.24 -6.30
CA LEU A 55 4.82 26.86 -5.63
C LEU A 55 6.15 26.29 -6.10
N GLY A 56 6.21 25.03 -6.55
CA GLY A 56 7.43 24.33 -6.94
C GLY A 56 8.47 24.22 -5.82
N THR A 57 8.03 24.34 -4.55
CA THR A 57 8.90 24.26 -3.37
C THR A 57 8.86 22.87 -2.76
N THR A 58 9.85 22.52 -1.96
CA THR A 58 9.90 21.22 -1.26
C THR A 58 8.89 21.17 -0.12
N PHE A 59 8.10 20.09 -0.10
CA PHE A 59 7.19 19.76 1.00
C PHE A 59 7.70 18.51 1.71
N ILE A 60 7.92 18.56 3.01
CA ILE A 60 8.10 17.39 3.87
C ILE A 60 6.77 17.19 4.59
N TYR A 61 6.11 16.07 4.28
CA TYR A 61 4.77 15.75 4.74
C TYR A 61 4.79 14.47 5.55
N VAL A 62 4.46 14.55 6.83
CA VAL A 62 4.34 13.38 7.70
C VAL A 62 2.87 12.99 7.82
N THR A 63 2.58 11.71 7.60
CA THR A 63 1.23 11.15 7.73
C THR A 63 1.29 9.68 8.09
N HIS A 64 0.24 9.16 8.71
CA HIS A 64 -0.02 7.74 8.87
C HIS A 64 -1.09 7.24 7.88
N ASP A 65 -1.67 8.12 7.07
CA ASP A 65 -2.66 7.80 6.05
C ASP A 65 -1.96 7.45 4.73
N GLN A 66 -2.08 6.17 4.33
CA GLN A 66 -1.49 5.67 3.08
C GLN A 66 -2.01 6.39 1.85
N THR A 67 -3.31 6.74 1.84
CA THR A 67 -3.94 7.44 0.70
C THR A 67 -3.32 8.82 0.52
N GLU A 68 -3.03 9.52 1.62
CA GLU A 68 -2.34 10.81 1.57
C GLU A 68 -0.93 10.63 0.98
N ALA A 69 -0.14 9.69 1.52
CA ALA A 69 1.20 9.43 1.06
C ALA A 69 1.25 9.05 -0.43
N MET A 70 0.42 8.08 -0.84
CA MET A 70 0.39 7.55 -2.21
C MET A 70 -0.12 8.55 -3.25
N THR A 71 -1.02 9.47 -2.86
CA THR A 71 -1.63 10.41 -3.81
C THR A 71 -0.93 11.77 -3.90
N MET A 72 -0.14 12.13 -2.90
CA MET A 72 0.47 13.46 -2.81
C MET A 72 2.00 13.44 -2.91
N GLY A 73 2.63 12.32 -2.54
CA GLY A 73 4.08 12.21 -2.50
C GLY A 73 4.69 11.94 -3.87
N ASP A 74 5.72 12.70 -4.27
CA ASP A 74 6.60 12.33 -5.39
C ASP A 74 7.56 11.21 -4.95
N ARG A 75 7.94 11.23 -3.68
CA ARG A 75 8.73 10.20 -2.99
C ARG A 75 8.16 9.94 -1.60
N ILE A 76 8.11 8.69 -1.22
CA ILE A 76 7.66 8.26 0.10
C ILE A 76 8.82 7.63 0.86
N VAL A 77 8.93 7.98 2.13
CA VAL A 77 9.84 7.34 3.08
C VAL A 77 9.00 6.48 4.02
N VAL A 78 9.08 5.16 3.88
CA VAL A 78 8.43 4.22 4.80
C VAL A 78 9.35 4.01 6.00
N MET A 79 8.81 4.25 7.20
CA MET A 79 9.57 4.13 8.45
C MET A 79 8.91 3.13 9.40
N LYS A 80 9.73 2.42 10.16
CA LYS A 80 9.30 1.55 11.26
C LYS A 80 10.29 1.69 12.41
N ASP A 81 9.80 1.92 13.60
CA ASP A 81 10.61 2.02 14.84
C ASP A 81 11.81 2.99 14.71
N GLY A 82 11.59 4.13 14.04
CA GLY A 82 12.61 5.15 13.80
C GLY A 82 13.61 4.81 12.69
N ILE A 83 13.46 3.65 12.02
CA ILE A 83 14.37 3.18 10.97
C ILE A 83 13.67 3.30 9.61
N ILE A 84 14.37 3.86 8.63
CA ILE A 84 13.91 3.91 7.24
C ILE A 84 13.93 2.49 6.68
N GLN A 85 12.77 2.03 6.19
CA GLN A 85 12.61 0.72 5.56
C GLN A 85 12.85 0.80 4.05
N GLN A 86 12.23 1.78 3.40
CA GLN A 86 12.39 2.01 1.96
C GLN A 86 12.09 3.47 1.62
N VAL A 87 12.76 3.97 0.58
CA VAL A 87 12.51 5.31 0.01
C VAL A 87 12.37 5.17 -1.48
N ASP A 88 11.20 5.47 -2.02
CA ASP A 88 10.95 5.35 -3.46
C ASP A 88 9.74 6.18 -3.90
N THR A 89 9.40 6.12 -5.19
CA THR A 89 8.13 6.61 -5.71
C THR A 89 6.97 5.77 -5.17
N PRO A 90 5.74 6.32 -5.08
CA PRO A 90 4.57 5.56 -4.66
C PRO A 90 4.41 4.23 -5.41
N GLN A 91 4.52 4.28 -6.73
CA GLN A 91 4.38 3.09 -7.58
C GLN A 91 5.46 2.04 -7.29
N ALA A 92 6.73 2.44 -7.20
CA ALA A 92 7.82 1.50 -6.94
C ALA A 92 7.70 0.83 -5.56
N LEU A 93 7.27 1.58 -4.53
CA LEU A 93 7.00 1.02 -3.21
C LEU A 93 5.89 -0.04 -3.23
N TYR A 94 4.86 0.16 -4.05
CA TYR A 94 3.74 -0.76 -4.19
C TYR A 94 4.09 -2.02 -4.98
N GLU A 95 4.79 -1.86 -6.10
CA GLU A 95 5.14 -2.95 -7.03
C GLU A 95 6.38 -3.73 -6.59
N HIS A 96 7.35 -3.05 -5.93
CA HIS A 96 8.66 -3.59 -5.57
C HIS A 96 9.02 -3.30 -4.11
N PRO A 97 8.19 -3.76 -3.14
CA PRO A 97 8.51 -3.61 -1.73
C PRO A 97 9.78 -4.38 -1.38
N CYS A 98 10.72 -3.74 -0.67
CA CYS A 98 12.01 -4.35 -0.35
C CYS A 98 11.95 -5.39 0.77
N ASN A 99 10.87 -5.42 1.55
CA ASN A 99 10.66 -6.38 2.63
C ASN A 99 9.18 -6.60 2.94
N LYS A 100 8.88 -7.63 3.75
CA LYS A 100 7.52 -8.02 4.16
C LYS A 100 6.76 -6.89 4.85
N PHE A 101 7.45 -6.05 5.63
CA PHE A 101 6.80 -4.93 6.32
C PHE A 101 6.27 -3.90 5.32
N VAL A 102 7.10 -3.45 4.37
CA VAL A 102 6.67 -2.49 3.33
C VAL A 102 5.55 -3.07 2.48
N ALA A 103 5.66 -4.36 2.10
CA ALA A 103 4.64 -5.06 1.31
C ALA A 103 3.26 -5.09 2.00
N GLY A 104 3.23 -5.36 3.31
CA GLY A 104 1.98 -5.42 4.08
C GLY A 104 1.52 -4.05 4.57
N PHE A 105 2.42 -3.05 4.64
CA PHE A 105 2.05 -1.71 5.08
C PHE A 105 1.31 -0.92 4.00
N LEU A 106 1.64 -1.15 2.71
CA LEU A 106 1.06 -0.43 1.58
C LEU A 106 -0.01 -1.25 0.86
N GLY A 107 -1.15 -0.63 0.66
CA GLY A 107 -2.33 -1.21 0.01
C GLY A 107 -3.56 -1.21 0.93
N SER A 108 -4.73 -1.01 0.33
CA SER A 108 -6.03 -1.09 1.02
C SER A 108 -7.02 -1.77 0.08
N PRO A 109 -7.34 -3.04 0.37
CA PRO A 109 -6.87 -3.90 1.47
C PRO A 109 -5.36 -4.19 1.44
N GLN A 110 -4.84 -4.68 2.57
CA GLN A 110 -3.44 -5.07 2.68
C GLN A 110 -3.14 -6.35 1.87
N MET A 111 -1.84 -6.58 1.57
CA MET A 111 -1.37 -7.81 0.95
C MET A 111 -1.65 -9.02 1.84
N ASN A 112 -2.18 -10.08 1.27
CA ASN A 112 -2.31 -11.37 1.92
C ASN A 112 -0.94 -12.06 2.02
N PHE A 113 -0.63 -12.63 3.19
CA PHE A 113 0.60 -13.38 3.41
C PHE A 113 0.26 -14.83 3.77
N ILE A 114 0.82 -15.76 3.03
CA ILE A 114 0.60 -17.20 3.19
C ILE A 114 1.97 -17.86 3.39
N ASP A 115 2.11 -18.69 4.42
CA ASP A 115 3.31 -19.48 4.61
C ASP A 115 3.34 -20.62 3.60
N ALA A 116 4.44 -20.76 2.89
CA ALA A 116 4.60 -21.64 1.75
C ALA A 116 6.03 -22.23 1.70
N VAL A 117 6.21 -23.25 0.88
CA VAL A 117 7.52 -23.83 0.59
C VAL A 117 7.87 -23.56 -0.87
N LEU A 118 9.05 -22.99 -1.10
CA LEU A 118 9.55 -22.79 -2.46
C LEU A 118 10.04 -24.13 -3.03
N LYS A 119 9.56 -24.47 -4.22
CA LYS A 119 9.98 -25.65 -4.96
C LYS A 119 10.46 -25.27 -6.37
N LYS A 120 11.24 -26.12 -6.96
CA LYS A 120 11.68 -25.98 -8.36
C LYS A 120 11.19 -27.18 -9.15
N ASN A 121 10.46 -26.92 -10.23
CA ASN A 121 9.95 -27.93 -11.16
C ASN A 121 10.55 -27.68 -12.56
N GLY A 122 11.62 -28.39 -12.88
CA GLY A 122 12.42 -28.11 -14.07
C GLY A 122 13.05 -26.71 -14.01
N SER A 123 12.72 -25.85 -14.95
CA SER A 123 13.17 -24.44 -14.99
C SER A 123 12.28 -23.46 -14.22
N LYS A 124 11.11 -23.93 -13.78
CA LYS A 124 10.09 -23.08 -13.14
C LYS A 124 10.16 -23.15 -11.64
N TYR A 125 9.92 -22.03 -10.97
CA TYR A 125 9.76 -21.95 -9.54
C TYR A 125 8.28 -21.96 -9.19
N VAL A 126 7.92 -22.74 -8.18
CA VAL A 126 6.55 -22.84 -7.66
C VAL A 126 6.58 -22.70 -6.15
N VAL A 127 5.56 -22.09 -5.58
CA VAL A 127 5.32 -22.09 -4.15
C VAL A 127 4.19 -23.05 -3.83
N GLU A 128 4.41 -23.90 -2.84
CA GLU A 128 3.41 -24.85 -2.34
C GLU A 128 2.95 -24.43 -0.95
N PHE A 129 1.64 -24.40 -0.75
CA PHE A 129 1.00 -24.02 0.52
C PHE A 129 -0.25 -24.88 0.78
N GLY A 130 -0.87 -24.63 1.94
CA GLY A 130 -2.04 -25.41 2.40
C GLY A 130 -1.66 -26.52 3.36
N SER A 131 -2.56 -26.88 4.26
CA SER A 131 -2.37 -27.91 5.27
C SER A 131 -2.85 -29.29 4.79
N SER A 132 -4.16 -29.46 4.67
CA SER A 132 -4.80 -30.74 4.28
C SER A 132 -4.76 -30.95 2.77
N VAL A 133 -5.01 -29.91 2.00
CA VAL A 133 -4.88 -29.92 0.54
C VAL A 133 -3.68 -29.05 0.18
N LYS A 134 -2.85 -29.51 -0.74
CA LYS A 134 -1.69 -28.78 -1.22
C LYS A 134 -2.04 -28.07 -2.53
N TYR A 135 -1.85 -26.76 -2.51
CA TYR A 135 -1.99 -25.90 -3.67
C TYR A 135 -0.62 -25.41 -4.14
N THR A 136 -0.50 -25.11 -5.41
CA THR A 136 0.74 -24.59 -5.99
C THR A 136 0.46 -23.39 -6.85
N VAL A 137 1.33 -22.38 -6.73
CA VAL A 137 1.35 -21.20 -7.59
C VAL A 137 2.70 -21.09 -8.26
N GLU A 138 2.73 -20.97 -9.59
CA GLU A 138 3.93 -20.74 -10.34
C GLU A 138 4.38 -19.27 -10.18
N ILE A 139 5.67 -19.07 -9.90
CA ILE A 139 6.24 -17.69 -9.84
C ILE A 139 6.45 -17.22 -11.29
N PRO A 140 5.85 -16.09 -11.70
CA PRO A 140 6.07 -15.53 -13.03
C PRO A 140 7.56 -15.26 -13.28
N GLU A 141 8.03 -15.50 -14.50
CA GLU A 141 9.44 -15.30 -14.86
C GLU A 141 9.95 -13.89 -14.55
N SER A 142 9.11 -12.87 -14.69
CA SER A 142 9.40 -11.48 -14.34
C SER A 142 9.69 -11.23 -12.84
N LYS A 143 9.31 -12.16 -11.98
CA LYS A 143 9.52 -12.12 -10.53
C LYS A 143 10.62 -13.08 -10.07
N VAL A 144 11.19 -13.86 -10.99
CA VAL A 144 12.29 -14.78 -10.67
C VAL A 144 13.58 -14.01 -10.49
N ALA A 145 14.15 -14.09 -9.28
CA ALA A 145 15.47 -13.53 -8.98
C ALA A 145 16.50 -14.66 -8.80
N PRO A 146 17.79 -14.46 -9.16
CA PRO A 146 18.82 -15.47 -9.01
C PRO A 146 18.96 -16.04 -7.61
N GLN A 147 18.60 -15.26 -6.59
CA GLN A 147 18.66 -15.66 -5.19
C GLN A 147 17.64 -16.75 -4.81
N LEU A 148 16.56 -16.96 -5.62
CA LEU A 148 15.55 -17.96 -5.34
C LEU A 148 16.10 -19.38 -5.23
N ASP A 149 17.16 -19.69 -5.96
CA ASP A 149 17.81 -21.02 -5.87
C ASP A 149 18.27 -21.35 -4.42
N ASN A 150 18.66 -20.34 -3.65
CA ASN A 150 19.08 -20.50 -2.25
C ASN A 150 17.93 -20.84 -1.30
N TYR A 151 16.69 -20.67 -1.75
CA TYR A 151 15.48 -20.88 -0.93
C TYR A 151 14.67 -22.11 -1.37
N VAL A 152 15.10 -22.83 -2.42
CA VAL A 152 14.44 -24.05 -2.84
C VAL A 152 14.44 -25.07 -1.70
N GLY A 153 13.25 -25.60 -1.37
CA GLY A 153 13.00 -26.52 -0.27
C GLY A 153 12.87 -25.83 1.10
N LYS A 154 12.93 -24.50 1.18
CA LYS A 154 12.76 -23.74 2.43
C LYS A 154 11.39 -23.12 2.53
N GLU A 155 11.01 -22.83 3.77
CA GLU A 155 9.83 -22.01 4.07
C GLU A 155 10.05 -20.58 3.61
N VAL A 156 9.03 -20.03 2.95
CA VAL A 156 8.95 -18.65 2.44
C VAL A 156 7.56 -18.10 2.72
N THR A 157 7.42 -16.79 2.63
CA THR A 157 6.10 -16.15 2.68
C THR A 157 5.68 -15.76 1.26
N LEU A 158 4.57 -16.31 0.79
CA LEU A 158 3.89 -15.88 -0.43
C LEU A 158 3.06 -14.64 -0.13
N GLY A 159 3.30 -13.54 -0.84
CA GLY A 159 2.48 -12.33 -0.76
C GLY A 159 1.60 -12.21 -1.99
N ILE A 160 0.29 -12.08 -1.80
CA ILE A 160 -0.69 -11.88 -2.88
C ILE A 160 -1.54 -10.66 -2.56
N ARG A 161 -1.59 -9.73 -3.50
CA ARG A 161 -2.49 -8.58 -3.35
C ARG A 161 -3.93 -9.01 -3.64
N PRO A 162 -4.93 -8.49 -2.89
CA PRO A 162 -6.34 -8.85 -3.09
C PRO A 162 -6.81 -8.69 -4.53
N GLU A 163 -6.39 -7.60 -5.21
CA GLU A 163 -6.74 -7.33 -6.60
C GLU A 163 -6.11 -8.29 -7.62
N SER A 164 -5.21 -9.17 -7.18
CA SER A 164 -4.62 -10.21 -8.02
C SER A 164 -5.30 -11.58 -7.86
N VAL A 165 -6.34 -11.64 -7.04
CA VAL A 165 -7.19 -12.83 -6.85
C VAL A 165 -8.46 -12.64 -7.68
N HIS A 166 -8.77 -13.62 -8.51
CA HIS A 166 -9.89 -13.57 -9.44
C HIS A 166 -10.77 -14.82 -9.30
N ASP A 167 -12.09 -14.65 -9.35
CA ASP A 167 -13.09 -15.72 -9.33
C ASP A 167 -13.88 -15.79 -10.64
N GLU A 168 -13.64 -14.89 -11.60
CA GLU A 168 -14.35 -14.85 -12.87
C GLU A 168 -13.95 -16.03 -13.76
N GLU A 169 -14.95 -16.63 -14.44
CA GLU A 169 -14.78 -17.80 -15.30
C GLU A 169 -13.69 -17.62 -16.38
N MET A 170 -13.51 -16.38 -16.86
CA MET A 170 -12.47 -16.06 -17.84
C MET A 170 -11.06 -16.31 -17.31
N TYR A 171 -10.79 -16.00 -16.04
CA TYR A 171 -9.51 -16.25 -15.41
C TYR A 171 -9.37 -17.73 -15.03
N LEU A 172 -10.40 -18.33 -14.45
CA LEU A 172 -10.42 -19.72 -14.03
C LEU A 172 -10.19 -20.68 -15.20
N SER A 173 -10.87 -20.46 -16.33
CA SER A 173 -10.75 -21.31 -17.52
C SER A 173 -9.36 -21.26 -18.18
N ASN A 174 -8.61 -20.19 -18.01
CA ASN A 174 -7.26 -20.00 -18.53
C ASN A 174 -6.15 -20.27 -17.52
N ALA A 175 -6.49 -20.50 -16.25
CA ALA A 175 -5.52 -20.74 -15.19
C ALA A 175 -4.86 -22.12 -15.37
N THR A 176 -3.53 -22.13 -15.43
CA THR A 176 -2.72 -23.35 -15.45
C THR A 176 -2.18 -23.74 -14.07
N THR A 177 -2.25 -22.83 -13.12
CA THR A 177 -1.76 -22.97 -11.74
C THR A 177 -2.44 -21.93 -10.86
N GLY A 178 -2.39 -22.11 -9.54
CA GLY A 178 -2.89 -21.12 -8.57
C GLY A 178 -4.41 -21.12 -8.40
N VAL A 179 -5.12 -22.14 -8.86
CA VAL A 179 -6.55 -22.31 -8.54
C VAL A 179 -6.65 -22.96 -7.17
N ILE A 180 -7.40 -22.32 -6.29
CA ILE A 180 -7.65 -22.77 -4.92
C ILE A 180 -9.15 -22.79 -4.64
N ASP A 181 -9.60 -23.81 -3.90
CA ASP A 181 -10.95 -23.83 -3.35
C ASP A 181 -10.89 -23.25 -1.94
N CYS A 182 -11.77 -22.30 -1.65
CA CYS A 182 -11.87 -21.69 -0.33
C CYS A 182 -13.32 -21.37 0.00
N ASP A 183 -13.62 -21.33 1.29
CA ASP A 183 -14.92 -20.92 1.81
C ASP A 183 -14.85 -19.41 2.15
N VAL A 184 -15.95 -18.70 1.89
CA VAL A 184 -16.06 -17.30 2.30
C VAL A 184 -16.47 -17.25 3.77
N ASP A 185 -15.59 -16.74 4.62
CA ASP A 185 -15.84 -16.58 6.06
C ASP A 185 -16.70 -15.34 6.35
N ILE A 186 -16.27 -14.20 5.83
CA ILE A 186 -16.95 -12.90 6.01
C ILE A 186 -16.99 -12.14 4.69
N THR A 187 -18.08 -11.38 4.51
CA THR A 187 -18.25 -10.44 3.40
C THR A 187 -18.48 -9.03 3.93
N GLU A 188 -17.65 -8.07 3.52
CA GLU A 188 -17.81 -6.65 3.84
C GLU A 188 -18.19 -5.86 2.58
N MET A 189 -19.40 -5.28 2.60
CA MET A 189 -19.90 -4.45 1.50
C MET A 189 -19.46 -2.99 1.72
N MET A 190 -18.54 -2.49 0.89
CA MET A 190 -17.99 -1.13 0.95
C MET A 190 -18.63 -0.17 -0.08
N GLY A 191 -19.80 -0.52 -0.57
CA GLY A 191 -20.52 0.25 -1.58
C GLY A 191 -20.17 -0.16 -3.01
N ALA A 192 -19.11 0.42 -3.59
CA ALA A 192 -18.67 0.06 -4.95
C ALA A 192 -17.83 -1.22 -4.99
N GLU A 193 -17.28 -1.63 -3.86
CA GLU A 193 -16.41 -2.78 -3.69
C GLU A 193 -16.98 -3.70 -2.62
N THR A 194 -16.69 -5.00 -2.73
CA THR A 194 -17.02 -6.00 -1.72
C THR A 194 -15.75 -6.76 -1.36
N TYR A 195 -15.39 -6.77 -0.09
CA TYR A 195 -14.25 -7.54 0.40
C TYR A 195 -14.72 -8.90 0.89
N LEU A 196 -14.06 -9.94 0.39
CA LEU A 196 -14.28 -11.32 0.79
C LEU A 196 -13.09 -11.77 1.66
N TYR A 197 -13.40 -12.28 2.83
CA TYR A 197 -12.42 -12.95 3.70
C TYR A 197 -12.59 -14.46 3.51
N LEU A 198 -11.49 -15.12 3.13
CA LEU A 198 -11.46 -16.51 2.69
C LEU A 198 -10.70 -17.38 3.69
#